data_b5aace45c69027a34cccae5f777419f1
#
_entry.id   b5aace45c69027a34cccae5f777419f1
#
_cell.length_a   1.000
_cell.length_b   1.000
_cell.length_c   1.000
_cell.angle_alpha   90.00
_cell.angle_beta   90.00
_cell.angle_gamma   90.00
#
_symmetry.space_group_name_H-M   'P 1'
#
loop_
_entity.id
_entity.type
_entity.pdbx_description
1 polymer ?
#
loop_
_entity_poly.entity_id
_entity_poly.type
_entity_poly.pdbx_seq_one_letter_code
_entity_poly.pdbx_strand_id
1 'polypeptide(L)'
;ERRNFTQLVGISGLGLLSSRTLFAMKTNVKKYSFNLAYAPHLGMFSHHAGDDPIDQLNFMADQGFTAFEDNGMRNREVALQEKMADTMVKRGLRMGVFVAHEIYWQKAQLASGEKGLREEFLNYIKKSIPVAKRVNAKWITVVPGHIDLRQNMSYQTANVVESLKQASALLEPHGIVMVLEPLNFRDHPGLFLTESPQAYEICKAVDSPSCKILFDIYHQQIQEGNLIPNIETTWDEIAYFQ
;
A
#
# COMPACT_ATOMS: atom_id res chain seq x y z
N GLU A 1 -30.12 49.54 8.06
CA GLU A 1 -30.91 50.43 7.20
C GLU A 1 -31.22 49.74 5.87
N ARG A 2 -32.54 49.59 5.63
CA ARG A 2 -33.12 49.09 4.36
C ARG A 2 -33.02 50.16 3.29
N ARG A 3 -32.84 49.76 2.02
CA ARG A 3 -33.53 50.43 0.90
C ARG A 3 -33.68 49.48 -0.30
N ASN A 4 -34.95 49.19 -0.59
CA ASN A 4 -35.46 48.61 -1.83
C ASN A 4 -35.32 49.64 -2.98
N PHE A 5 -35.06 49.13 -4.20
CA PHE A 5 -35.50 49.81 -5.39
C PHE A 5 -35.96 48.82 -6.46
N THR A 6 -37.27 48.76 -6.62
CA THR A 6 -37.98 48.17 -7.76
C THR A 6 -38.13 49.20 -8.84
N GLN A 7 -37.79 48.89 -10.08
CA GLN A 7 -38.48 49.49 -11.25
C GLN A 7 -38.51 48.47 -12.42
N LEU A 8 -39.73 48.15 -12.79
CA LEU A 8 -40.14 47.53 -14.03
C LEU A 8 -39.99 48.52 -15.21
N VAL A 9 -39.40 48.03 -16.31
CA VAL A 9 -39.80 48.48 -17.65
C VAL A 9 -39.70 47.30 -18.61
N GLY A 10 -40.83 46.92 -19.17
CA GLY A 10 -40.89 45.96 -20.26
C GLY A 10 -40.69 46.63 -21.62
N ILE A 11 -40.00 45.93 -22.53
CA ILE A 11 -40.14 46.12 -23.98
C ILE A 11 -39.94 44.77 -24.67
N SER A 12 -40.91 44.45 -25.49
CA SER A 12 -40.99 43.29 -26.40
C SER A 12 -39.96 43.36 -27.53
N GLY A 13 -39.45 42.24 -27.96
CA GLY A 13 -39.10 42.14 -29.37
C GLY A 13 -37.86 41.33 -29.73
N LEU A 14 -38.10 40.31 -30.49
CA LEU A 14 -37.25 39.58 -31.45
C LEU A 14 -36.16 38.64 -30.93
N GLY A 15 -36.37 37.40 -31.32
CA GLY A 15 -35.47 36.29 -31.15
C GLY A 15 -34.11 36.45 -31.81
N LEU A 16 -33.12 36.10 -31.04
CA LEU A 16 -31.81 35.67 -31.53
C LEU A 16 -31.46 34.43 -30.76
N LEU A 17 -31.47 33.32 -31.45
CA LEU A 17 -30.85 32.05 -31.02
C LEU A 17 -29.37 32.32 -30.79
N SER A 18 -28.99 32.72 -29.58
CA SER A 18 -27.61 32.70 -29.16
C SER A 18 -27.33 31.28 -28.66
N SER A 19 -26.69 30.48 -29.51
CA SER A 19 -25.97 29.27 -29.10
C SER A 19 -25.05 29.64 -27.94
N ARG A 20 -25.48 29.36 -26.70
CA ARG A 20 -24.60 29.37 -25.53
C ARG A 20 -23.61 28.22 -25.73
N THR A 21 -22.48 28.54 -26.37
CA THR A 21 -21.28 27.75 -26.26
C THR A 21 -20.93 27.71 -24.78
N LEU A 22 -21.26 26.63 -24.10
CA LEU A 22 -20.69 26.30 -22.80
C LEU A 22 -19.17 26.19 -23.01
N PHE A 23 -18.48 27.31 -22.80
CA PHE A 23 -17.05 27.23 -22.51
C PHE A 23 -16.92 26.38 -21.23
N ALA A 24 -16.67 25.11 -21.38
CA ALA A 24 -16.10 24.29 -20.33
C ALA A 24 -14.80 25.03 -19.93
N MET A 25 -14.83 25.78 -18.85
CA MET A 25 -13.61 26.23 -18.19
C MET A 25 -12.81 24.95 -17.91
N LYS A 26 -11.80 24.67 -18.74
CA LYS A 26 -10.73 23.80 -18.35
C LYS A 26 -10.11 24.46 -17.12
N THR A 27 -10.53 24.04 -15.94
CA THR A 27 -9.79 24.30 -14.72
C THR A 27 -8.40 23.71 -14.98
N ASN A 28 -7.42 24.56 -15.18
CA ASN A 28 -6.02 24.15 -15.19
C ASN A 28 -5.73 23.67 -13.76
N VAL A 29 -6.01 22.41 -13.49
CA VAL A 29 -5.58 21.74 -12.27
C VAL A 29 -4.07 21.78 -12.31
N LYS A 30 -3.46 22.52 -11.40
CA LYS A 30 -2.02 22.66 -11.33
C LYS A 30 -1.46 21.28 -10.98
N LYS A 31 -0.90 20.60 -11.94
CA LYS A 31 -0.22 19.32 -11.72
C LYS A 31 1.02 19.57 -10.87
N TYR A 32 1.06 19.00 -9.68
CA TYR A 32 2.26 19.00 -8.86
C TYR A 32 3.28 18.03 -9.44
N SER A 33 4.57 18.28 -9.19
CA SER A 33 5.66 17.37 -9.51
C SER A 33 6.38 17.02 -8.22
N PHE A 34 6.45 15.73 -7.92
CA PHE A 34 7.13 15.22 -6.74
C PHE A 34 8.47 14.59 -7.14
N ASN A 35 9.50 14.79 -6.30
CA ASN A 35 10.83 14.20 -6.52
C ASN A 35 10.85 12.69 -6.21
N LEU A 36 9.94 12.24 -5.35
CA LEU A 36 9.79 10.84 -4.96
C LEU A 36 8.47 10.27 -5.49
N ALA A 37 8.40 8.96 -5.60
CA ALA A 37 7.17 8.27 -5.98
C ALA A 37 6.30 8.04 -4.75
N TYR A 38 5.68 9.10 -4.25
CA TYR A 38 4.70 8.99 -3.18
C TYR A 38 3.50 8.16 -3.64
N ALA A 39 3.07 7.22 -2.81
CA ALA A 39 2.03 6.24 -3.09
C ALA A 39 0.87 6.37 -2.10
N PRO A 40 -0.06 7.32 -2.30
CA PRO A 40 -1.25 7.39 -1.47
C PRO A 40 -2.10 6.12 -1.65
N HIS A 41 -2.83 5.73 -0.61
CA HIS A 41 -3.76 4.61 -0.67
C HIS A 41 -5.20 5.06 -0.93
N LEU A 42 -6.05 4.12 -1.33
CA LEU A 42 -7.48 4.38 -1.52
C LEU A 42 -8.15 4.85 -0.23
N GLY A 43 -9.09 5.77 -0.38
CA GLY A 43 -9.79 6.42 0.72
C GLY A 43 -9.20 7.76 1.16
N MET A 44 -7.89 8.00 0.94
CA MET A 44 -7.26 9.28 1.31
C MET A 44 -7.90 10.48 0.61
N PHE A 45 -8.42 10.29 -0.58
CA PHE A 45 -9.02 11.35 -1.40
C PHE A 45 -10.52 11.16 -1.65
N SER A 46 -11.22 10.37 -0.85
CA SER A 46 -12.66 10.11 -1.02
C SER A 46 -13.51 11.38 -1.03
N HIS A 47 -13.15 12.41 -0.23
CA HIS A 47 -13.85 13.70 -0.23
C HIS A 47 -13.67 14.51 -1.52
N HIS A 48 -12.68 14.18 -2.35
CA HIS A 48 -12.40 14.89 -3.60
C HIS A 48 -12.81 14.09 -4.83
N ALA A 49 -12.67 12.77 -4.78
CA ALA A 49 -12.84 11.88 -5.93
C ALA A 49 -13.94 10.83 -5.76
N GLY A 50 -14.66 10.85 -4.61
CA GLY A 50 -15.64 9.81 -4.30
C GLY A 50 -14.99 8.46 -3.92
N ASP A 51 -15.82 7.41 -3.87
CA ASP A 51 -15.40 6.09 -3.37
C ASP A 51 -14.97 5.12 -4.50
N ASP A 52 -15.22 5.47 -5.77
CA ASP A 52 -14.79 4.62 -6.91
C ASP A 52 -13.26 4.60 -7.01
N PRO A 53 -12.62 3.42 -6.94
CA PRO A 53 -11.17 3.30 -7.03
C PRO A 53 -10.58 3.92 -8.32
N ILE A 54 -11.31 3.86 -9.43
CA ILE A 54 -10.85 4.41 -10.71
C ILE A 54 -10.83 5.93 -10.69
N ASP A 55 -11.85 6.55 -10.08
CA ASP A 55 -11.92 8.00 -9.96
C ASP A 55 -10.81 8.50 -9.01
N GLN A 56 -10.53 7.78 -7.92
CA GLN A 56 -9.42 8.09 -7.02
C GLN A 56 -8.05 7.96 -7.71
N LEU A 57 -7.81 6.90 -8.50
CA LEU A 57 -6.58 6.77 -9.29
C LEU A 57 -6.42 7.92 -10.29
N ASN A 58 -7.48 8.31 -10.98
CA ASN A 58 -7.47 9.45 -11.89
C ASN A 58 -7.14 10.75 -11.15
N PHE A 59 -7.78 10.98 -10.02
CA PHE A 59 -7.51 12.15 -9.18
C PHE A 59 -6.05 12.20 -8.71
N MET A 60 -5.51 11.10 -8.18
CA MET A 60 -4.11 11.01 -7.76
C MET A 60 -3.16 11.38 -8.90
N ALA A 61 -3.39 10.83 -10.09
CA ALA A 61 -2.59 11.14 -11.28
C ALA A 61 -2.72 12.62 -11.71
N ASP A 62 -3.92 13.21 -11.61
CA ASP A 62 -4.15 14.64 -11.89
C ASP A 62 -3.42 15.54 -10.90
N GLN A 63 -3.28 15.10 -9.64
CA GLN A 63 -2.49 15.81 -8.63
C GLN A 63 -0.98 15.64 -8.81
N GLY A 64 -0.52 14.75 -9.68
CA GLY A 64 0.89 14.55 -9.99
C GLY A 64 1.55 13.37 -9.28
N PHE A 65 0.79 12.56 -8.55
CA PHE A 65 1.31 11.30 -8.00
C PHE A 65 1.67 10.33 -9.13
N THR A 66 2.72 9.56 -8.91
CA THR A 66 3.25 8.58 -9.88
C THR A 66 3.22 7.15 -9.35
N ALA A 67 2.69 6.96 -8.15
CA ALA A 67 2.50 5.67 -7.52
C ALA A 67 1.23 5.68 -6.66
N PHE A 68 0.80 4.51 -6.28
CA PHE A 68 -0.39 4.28 -5.46
C PHE A 68 -0.23 2.94 -4.75
N GLU A 69 -0.83 2.76 -3.58
CA GLU A 69 -0.87 1.46 -2.90
C GLU A 69 -2.27 1.09 -2.42
N ASP A 70 -2.50 -0.20 -2.24
CA ASP A 70 -3.79 -0.72 -1.81
C ASP A 70 -3.62 -2.04 -1.08
N ASN A 71 -3.64 -1.99 0.25
CA ASN A 71 -3.52 -3.17 1.11
C ASN A 71 -4.58 -4.25 0.82
N GLY A 72 -5.75 -3.84 0.30
CA GLY A 72 -6.86 -4.72 -0.06
C GLY A 72 -6.78 -5.34 -1.45
N MET A 73 -5.79 -5.02 -2.29
CA MET A 73 -5.74 -5.42 -3.71
C MET A 73 -5.96 -6.91 -3.93
N ARG A 74 -5.36 -7.77 -3.10
CA ARG A 74 -5.52 -9.23 -3.19
C ARG A 74 -6.97 -9.70 -3.12
N ASN A 75 -7.80 -9.00 -2.36
CA ASN A 75 -9.20 -9.37 -2.08
C ASN A 75 -10.20 -8.71 -3.03
N ARG A 76 -9.74 -7.85 -3.94
CA ARG A 76 -10.62 -7.24 -4.95
C ARG A 76 -10.98 -8.25 -6.03
N GLU A 77 -12.17 -8.09 -6.61
CA GLU A 77 -12.60 -8.87 -7.76
C GLU A 77 -11.61 -8.71 -8.93
N VAL A 78 -11.35 -9.80 -9.66
CA VAL A 78 -10.37 -9.83 -10.77
C VAL A 78 -10.65 -8.74 -11.79
N ALA A 79 -11.90 -8.54 -12.19
CA ALA A 79 -12.29 -7.51 -13.15
C ALA A 79 -11.95 -6.09 -12.66
N LEU A 80 -12.06 -5.84 -11.34
CA LEU A 80 -11.67 -4.55 -10.77
C LEU A 80 -10.15 -4.40 -10.74
N GLN A 81 -9.41 -5.45 -10.38
CA GLN A 81 -7.94 -5.45 -10.44
C GLN A 81 -7.43 -5.11 -11.84
N GLU A 82 -8.04 -5.70 -12.88
CA GLU A 82 -7.70 -5.44 -14.28
C GLU A 82 -8.02 -3.99 -14.68
N LYS A 83 -9.20 -3.49 -14.32
CA LYS A 83 -9.59 -2.09 -14.57
C LYS A 83 -8.67 -1.09 -13.88
N MET A 84 -8.24 -1.38 -12.65
CA MET A 84 -7.27 -0.57 -11.90
C MET A 84 -5.90 -0.63 -12.59
N ALA A 85 -5.43 -1.81 -12.97
CA ALA A 85 -4.16 -2.00 -13.69
C ALA A 85 -4.12 -1.19 -15.00
N ASP A 86 -5.17 -1.30 -15.82
CA ASP A 86 -5.31 -0.52 -17.05
C ASP A 86 -5.30 0.99 -16.80
N THR A 87 -5.97 1.43 -15.74
CA THR A 87 -6.00 2.84 -15.35
C THR A 87 -4.62 3.31 -14.93
N MET A 88 -3.91 2.52 -14.10
CA MET A 88 -2.54 2.84 -13.69
C MET A 88 -1.61 2.98 -14.91
N VAL A 89 -1.66 2.05 -15.84
CA VAL A 89 -0.85 2.11 -17.10
C VAL A 89 -1.18 3.38 -17.89
N LYS A 90 -2.47 3.66 -18.12
CA LYS A 90 -2.92 4.83 -18.89
C LYS A 90 -2.52 6.16 -18.22
N ARG A 91 -2.47 6.18 -16.90
CA ARG A 91 -2.19 7.39 -16.11
C ARG A 91 -0.72 7.51 -15.67
N GLY A 92 0.12 6.50 -15.96
CA GLY A 92 1.52 6.49 -15.56
C GLY A 92 1.73 6.32 -14.05
N LEU A 93 0.81 5.62 -13.38
CA LEU A 93 0.91 5.24 -11.97
C LEU A 93 1.58 3.87 -11.84
N ARG A 94 2.37 3.69 -10.79
CA ARG A 94 2.94 2.39 -10.40
C ARG A 94 2.19 1.84 -9.20
N MET A 95 2.00 0.52 -9.17
CA MET A 95 1.55 -0.16 -7.96
C MET A 95 2.68 -0.18 -6.94
N GLY A 96 2.40 0.23 -5.70
CA GLY A 96 3.25 0.03 -4.53
C GLY A 96 3.03 -1.36 -3.93
N VAL A 97 2.74 -1.42 -2.63
CA VAL A 97 2.50 -2.68 -1.91
C VAL A 97 1.02 -3.05 -1.83
N PHE A 98 0.76 -4.33 -1.60
CA PHE A 98 -0.49 -4.86 -1.06
C PHE A 98 -0.19 -5.99 -0.07
N VAL A 99 -1.12 -6.26 0.85
CA VAL A 99 -0.95 -7.33 1.85
C VAL A 99 -1.12 -8.71 1.20
N ALA A 100 -0.07 -9.52 1.30
CA ALA A 100 0.03 -10.80 0.57
C ALA A 100 -0.77 -11.94 1.17
N HIS A 101 -1.09 -11.89 2.46
CA HIS A 101 -1.72 -12.98 3.18
C HIS A 101 -2.70 -12.49 4.24
N GLU A 102 -3.41 -13.41 4.87
CA GLU A 102 -4.22 -13.10 6.05
C GLU A 102 -3.31 -12.95 7.27
N ILE A 103 -3.37 -11.81 7.93
CA ILE A 103 -2.57 -11.50 9.12
C ILE A 103 -3.35 -11.93 10.36
N TYR A 104 -2.72 -12.73 11.22
CA TYR A 104 -3.31 -13.13 12.50
C TYR A 104 -2.87 -12.17 13.60
N TRP A 105 -3.76 -11.22 13.92
CA TRP A 105 -3.47 -10.12 14.84
C TRP A 105 -3.40 -10.52 16.31
N GLN A 106 -4.00 -11.65 16.70
CA GLN A 106 -4.18 -12.03 18.11
C GLN A 106 -3.74 -13.47 18.42
N LYS A 107 -3.20 -14.19 17.45
CA LYS A 107 -2.66 -15.53 17.66
C LYS A 107 -1.42 -15.75 16.81
N ALA A 108 -0.52 -16.60 17.31
CA ALA A 108 0.68 -16.95 16.58
C ALA A 108 0.34 -17.55 15.21
N GLN A 109 1.07 -17.14 14.21
CA GLN A 109 0.98 -17.66 12.84
C GLN A 109 2.34 -18.24 12.44
N LEU A 110 3.22 -17.44 11.82
CA LEU A 110 4.54 -17.94 11.40
C LEU A 110 5.44 -18.26 12.61
N ALA A 111 5.30 -17.50 13.70
CA ALA A 111 6.06 -17.68 14.93
C ALA A 111 5.79 -19.04 15.61
N SER A 112 4.60 -19.62 15.45
CA SER A 112 4.24 -20.89 16.08
C SER A 112 5.07 -22.09 15.61
N GLY A 113 5.54 -22.07 14.35
CA GLY A 113 6.19 -23.20 13.70
C GLY A 113 5.23 -24.33 13.29
N GLU A 114 3.93 -24.16 13.47
CA GLU A 114 2.93 -25.15 13.05
C GLU A 114 2.92 -25.32 11.53
N LYS A 115 3.08 -26.58 11.08
CA LYS A 115 3.15 -26.92 9.66
C LYS A 115 1.90 -26.45 8.90
N GLY A 116 0.71 -26.62 9.46
CA GLY A 116 -0.56 -26.23 8.82
C GLY A 116 -0.65 -24.73 8.60
N LEU A 117 -0.22 -23.90 9.58
CA LEU A 117 -0.21 -22.45 9.46
C LEU A 117 0.84 -21.96 8.44
N ARG A 118 1.98 -22.64 8.36
CA ARG A 118 2.97 -22.36 7.32
C ARG A 118 2.43 -22.69 5.93
N GLU A 119 1.80 -23.85 5.75
CA GLU A 119 1.19 -24.24 4.48
C GLU A 119 0.10 -23.28 4.05
N GLU A 120 -0.73 -22.80 4.99
CA GLU A 120 -1.73 -21.78 4.74
C GLU A 120 -1.09 -20.48 4.25
N PHE A 121 -0.07 -19.98 4.93
CA PHE A 121 0.68 -18.78 4.53
C PHE A 121 1.26 -18.95 3.12
N LEU A 122 1.93 -20.07 2.83
CA LEU A 122 2.50 -20.33 1.50
C LEU A 122 1.43 -20.40 0.41
N ASN A 123 0.22 -20.88 0.73
CA ASN A 123 -0.91 -20.86 -0.20
C ASN A 123 -1.38 -19.42 -0.49
N TYR A 124 -1.38 -18.53 0.50
CA TYR A 124 -1.64 -17.09 0.26
C TYR A 124 -0.57 -16.48 -0.63
N ILE A 125 0.71 -16.75 -0.38
CA ILE A 125 1.81 -16.29 -1.25
C ILE A 125 1.60 -16.74 -2.70
N LYS A 126 1.31 -18.02 -2.91
CA LYS A 126 1.00 -18.55 -4.27
C LYS A 126 -0.16 -17.82 -4.93
N LYS A 127 -1.24 -17.51 -4.18
CA LYS A 127 -2.40 -16.77 -4.69
C LYS A 127 -2.09 -15.30 -4.96
N SER A 128 -1.13 -14.71 -4.26
CA SER A 128 -0.72 -13.31 -4.44
C SER A 128 0.14 -13.09 -5.69
N ILE A 129 0.85 -14.12 -6.18
CA ILE A 129 1.66 -14.03 -7.40
C ILE A 129 0.84 -13.60 -8.63
N PRO A 130 -0.30 -14.24 -8.99
CA PRO A 130 -1.10 -13.78 -10.13
C PRO A 130 -1.70 -12.39 -9.92
N VAL A 131 -2.00 -11.98 -8.68
CA VAL A 131 -2.45 -10.62 -8.38
C VAL A 131 -1.32 -9.63 -8.66
N ALA A 132 -0.12 -9.86 -8.12
CA ALA A 132 1.05 -9.01 -8.34
C ALA A 132 1.35 -8.84 -9.85
N LYS A 133 1.29 -9.94 -10.61
CA LYS A 133 1.48 -9.90 -12.06
C LYS A 133 0.41 -9.06 -12.77
N ARG A 134 -0.87 -9.18 -12.38
CA ARG A 134 -1.99 -8.46 -12.98
C ARG A 134 -1.88 -6.96 -12.78
N VAL A 135 -1.49 -6.53 -11.58
CA VAL A 135 -1.38 -5.10 -11.25
C VAL A 135 0.06 -4.57 -11.38
N ASN A 136 0.98 -5.38 -11.90
CA ASN A 136 2.40 -5.05 -12.06
C ASN A 136 3.05 -4.59 -10.74
N ALA A 137 2.69 -5.23 -9.61
CA ALA A 137 3.30 -4.98 -8.32
C ALA A 137 4.63 -5.72 -8.18
N LYS A 138 5.66 -5.01 -7.75
CA LYS A 138 6.96 -5.58 -7.42
C LYS A 138 7.03 -6.04 -5.96
N TRP A 139 6.31 -5.38 -5.08
CA TRP A 139 6.37 -5.57 -3.64
C TRP A 139 5.04 -6.05 -3.07
N ILE A 140 5.11 -6.95 -2.08
CA ILE A 140 3.96 -7.44 -1.32
C ILE A 140 4.30 -7.41 0.16
N THR A 141 3.39 -6.88 0.98
CA THR A 141 3.59 -6.76 2.44
C THR A 141 3.36 -8.11 3.13
N VAL A 142 4.28 -8.46 4.03
CA VAL A 142 4.18 -9.63 4.90
C VAL A 142 4.41 -9.21 6.35
N VAL A 143 3.45 -9.56 7.22
CA VAL A 143 3.53 -9.40 8.68
C VAL A 143 3.49 -10.79 9.31
N PRO A 144 4.52 -11.22 10.06
CA PRO A 144 4.62 -12.59 10.61
C PRO A 144 3.49 -13.00 11.58
N GLY A 145 2.68 -12.05 12.04
CA GLY A 145 1.60 -12.26 12.98
C GLY A 145 2.03 -12.11 14.43
N HIS A 146 1.21 -12.62 15.35
CA HIS A 146 1.39 -12.49 16.80
C HIS A 146 2.46 -13.45 17.33
N ILE A 147 3.09 -13.12 18.48
CA ILE A 147 3.99 -14.01 19.21
C ILE A 147 3.25 -15.21 19.80
N ASP A 148 3.96 -16.31 20.02
CA ASP A 148 3.52 -17.40 20.86
C ASP A 148 4.09 -17.21 22.29
N LEU A 149 3.24 -16.84 23.22
CA LEU A 149 3.64 -16.59 24.63
C LEU A 149 4.19 -17.83 25.35
N ARG A 150 4.05 -19.02 24.78
CA ARG A 150 4.53 -20.30 25.35
C ARG A 150 5.86 -20.73 24.76
N GLN A 151 6.38 -20.00 23.76
CA GLN A 151 7.62 -20.34 23.06
C GLN A 151 8.70 -19.28 23.32
N ASN A 152 9.96 -19.72 23.43
CA ASN A 152 11.09 -18.80 23.46
C ASN A 152 11.21 -18.06 22.11
N MET A 153 11.59 -16.76 22.16
CA MET A 153 11.69 -15.90 20.98
C MET A 153 12.64 -16.46 19.92
N SER A 154 13.75 -17.09 20.33
CA SER A 154 14.71 -17.66 19.36
C SER A 154 14.11 -18.80 18.54
N TYR A 155 13.25 -19.64 19.12
CA TYR A 155 12.53 -20.68 18.36
C TYR A 155 11.51 -20.05 17.41
N GLN A 156 10.80 -19.01 17.85
CA GLN A 156 9.86 -18.29 17.02
C GLN A 156 10.57 -17.63 15.82
N THR A 157 11.73 -17.02 16.04
CA THR A 157 12.55 -16.44 14.95
C THR A 157 12.96 -17.51 13.94
N ALA A 158 13.42 -18.67 14.38
CA ALA A 158 13.76 -19.78 13.48
C ALA A 158 12.56 -20.26 12.67
N ASN A 159 11.37 -20.35 13.28
CA ASN A 159 10.13 -20.75 12.60
C ASN A 159 9.70 -19.71 11.52
N VAL A 160 9.84 -18.43 11.83
CA VAL A 160 9.55 -17.34 10.89
C VAL A 160 10.53 -17.38 9.72
N VAL A 161 11.85 -17.48 10.00
CA VAL A 161 12.89 -17.56 8.96
C VAL A 161 12.64 -18.75 8.02
N GLU A 162 12.31 -19.93 8.56
CA GLU A 162 11.99 -21.10 7.75
C GLU A 162 10.77 -20.87 6.82
N SER A 163 9.72 -20.23 7.34
CA SER A 163 8.53 -19.92 6.55
C SER A 163 8.82 -18.90 5.43
N LEU A 164 9.65 -17.90 5.73
CA LEU A 164 10.03 -16.86 4.77
C LEU A 164 11.00 -17.40 3.70
N LYS A 165 11.89 -18.33 4.03
CA LYS A 165 12.74 -19.02 3.03
C LYS A 165 11.90 -19.76 1.99
N GLN A 166 10.89 -20.51 2.45
CA GLN A 166 9.98 -21.20 1.54
C GLN A 166 9.14 -20.24 0.69
N ALA A 167 8.71 -19.12 1.27
CA ALA A 167 8.00 -18.07 0.53
C ALA A 167 8.90 -17.39 -0.51
N SER A 168 10.15 -17.08 -0.14
CA SER A 168 11.14 -16.50 -1.07
C SER A 168 11.35 -17.39 -2.29
N ALA A 169 11.51 -18.68 -2.10
CA ALA A 169 11.68 -19.63 -3.21
C ALA A 169 10.48 -19.65 -4.19
N LEU A 170 9.26 -19.30 -3.72
CA LEU A 170 8.08 -19.13 -4.57
C LEU A 170 8.08 -17.80 -5.33
N LEU A 171 8.65 -16.73 -4.76
CA LEU A 171 8.59 -15.38 -5.28
C LEU A 171 9.75 -15.04 -6.23
N GLU A 172 10.95 -15.56 -5.96
CA GLU A 172 12.17 -15.30 -6.75
C GLU A 172 12.01 -15.54 -8.25
N PRO A 173 11.37 -16.65 -8.73
CA PRO A 173 11.18 -16.87 -10.17
C PRO A 173 10.31 -15.80 -10.85
N HIS A 174 9.63 -14.98 -10.05
CA HIS A 174 8.72 -13.92 -10.53
C HIS A 174 9.26 -12.51 -10.32
N GLY A 175 10.43 -12.36 -9.68
CA GLY A 175 11.00 -11.06 -9.34
C GLY A 175 10.14 -10.26 -8.36
N ILE A 176 9.27 -10.94 -7.59
CA ILE A 176 8.42 -10.32 -6.55
C ILE A 176 9.17 -10.34 -5.23
N VAL A 177 9.12 -9.24 -4.51
CA VAL A 177 9.76 -9.05 -3.21
C VAL A 177 8.70 -8.97 -2.13
N MET A 178 8.70 -9.90 -1.18
CA MET A 178 7.97 -9.68 0.06
C MET A 178 8.75 -8.69 0.92
N VAL A 179 8.04 -7.72 1.44
CA VAL A 179 8.59 -6.71 2.33
C VAL A 179 8.00 -6.89 3.72
N LEU A 180 8.88 -7.15 4.69
CA LEU A 180 8.52 -7.38 6.09
C LEU A 180 8.27 -6.05 6.76
N GLU A 181 7.12 -5.88 7.37
CA GLU A 181 6.72 -4.65 8.04
C GLU A 181 6.79 -4.82 9.57
N PRO A 182 7.78 -4.21 10.24
CA PRO A 182 7.78 -4.10 11.69
C PRO A 182 6.73 -3.10 12.14
N LEU A 183 5.84 -3.50 13.04
CA LEU A 183 4.70 -2.71 13.49
C LEU A 183 4.82 -2.35 14.97
N ASN A 184 4.49 -1.11 15.33
CA ASN A 184 4.66 -0.60 16.68
C ASN A 184 3.73 -1.31 17.70
N PHE A 185 4.21 -1.45 18.94
CA PHE A 185 3.51 -2.15 20.02
C PHE A 185 2.22 -1.46 20.48
N ARG A 186 2.09 -0.15 20.25
CA ARG A 186 0.95 0.63 20.74
C ARG A 186 -0.31 0.36 19.94
N ASP A 187 -0.18 0.33 18.61
CA ASP A 187 -1.30 0.08 17.71
C ASP A 187 -1.52 -1.40 17.45
N HIS A 188 -0.44 -2.18 17.54
CA HIS A 188 -0.43 -3.62 17.24
C HIS A 188 0.24 -4.43 18.35
N PRO A 189 -0.35 -4.48 19.56
CA PRO A 189 0.27 -5.15 20.72
C PRO A 189 0.39 -6.66 20.48
N GLY A 190 1.53 -7.21 20.85
CA GLY A 190 1.80 -8.65 20.80
C GLY A 190 2.24 -9.19 19.44
N LEU A 191 2.48 -8.34 18.44
CA LEU A 191 3.06 -8.82 17.19
C LEU A 191 4.51 -9.29 17.37
N PHE A 192 4.90 -10.27 16.56
CA PHE A 192 6.23 -10.86 16.59
C PHE A 192 7.30 -9.89 16.08
N LEU A 193 7.03 -9.19 14.97
CA LEU A 193 7.99 -8.31 14.31
C LEU A 193 7.65 -6.85 14.64
N THR A 194 8.55 -6.18 15.36
CA THR A 194 8.30 -4.80 15.84
C THR A 194 9.46 -3.84 15.61
N GLU A 195 10.70 -4.32 15.44
CA GLU A 195 11.90 -3.48 15.41
C GLU A 195 12.71 -3.67 14.13
N SER A 196 13.38 -2.58 13.69
CA SER A 196 14.25 -2.61 12.51
C SER A 196 15.42 -3.59 12.64
N PRO A 197 16.14 -3.69 13.78
CA PRO A 197 17.21 -4.67 13.95
C PRO A 197 16.72 -6.12 13.85
N GLN A 198 15.53 -6.40 14.37
CA GLN A 198 14.92 -7.74 14.27
C GLN A 198 14.58 -8.08 12.81
N ALA A 199 14.00 -7.13 12.06
CA ALA A 199 13.71 -7.30 10.64
C ALA A 199 14.99 -7.53 9.83
N TYR A 200 16.04 -6.78 10.14
CA TYR A 200 17.36 -6.92 9.51
C TYR A 200 17.95 -8.32 9.73
N GLU A 201 17.98 -8.78 11.00
CA GLU A 201 18.45 -10.13 11.34
C GLU A 201 17.69 -11.20 10.56
N ILE A 202 16.37 -11.11 10.49
CA ILE A 202 15.52 -12.05 9.74
C ILE A 202 15.84 -12.01 8.25
N CYS A 203 15.93 -10.83 7.63
CA CYS A 203 16.25 -10.70 6.21
C CYS A 203 17.64 -11.29 5.89
N LYS A 204 18.65 -11.03 6.73
CA LYS A 204 19.98 -11.64 6.61
C LYS A 204 19.94 -13.15 6.77
N ALA A 205 19.15 -13.69 7.71
CA ALA A 205 19.01 -15.13 7.93
C ALA A 205 18.24 -15.84 6.80
N VAL A 206 17.28 -15.16 6.17
CA VAL A 206 16.56 -15.67 4.99
C VAL A 206 17.48 -15.68 3.77
N ASP A 207 18.33 -14.67 3.61
CA ASP A 207 19.33 -14.50 2.56
C ASP A 207 18.75 -14.62 1.14
N SER A 208 17.72 -13.82 0.86
CA SER A 208 17.02 -13.81 -0.42
C SER A 208 16.75 -12.40 -0.94
N PRO A 209 16.90 -12.16 -2.26
CA PRO A 209 16.48 -10.88 -2.85
C PRO A 209 14.96 -10.66 -2.81
N SER A 210 14.18 -11.72 -2.56
CA SER A 210 12.72 -11.67 -2.44
C SER A 210 12.22 -11.51 -1.00
N CYS A 211 13.11 -11.27 -0.03
CA CYS A 211 12.75 -10.98 1.36
C CYS A 211 13.51 -9.74 1.85
N LYS A 212 12.81 -8.63 2.02
CA LYS A 212 13.39 -7.33 2.37
C LYS A 212 12.52 -6.63 3.41
N ILE A 213 12.95 -5.45 3.87
CA ILE A 213 12.24 -4.64 4.88
C ILE A 213 11.33 -3.63 4.16
N LEU A 214 10.11 -3.49 4.66
CA LEU A 214 9.30 -2.30 4.55
C LEU A 214 9.58 -1.46 5.80
N PHE A 215 10.23 -0.30 5.62
CA PHE A 215 10.51 0.61 6.71
C PHE A 215 9.39 1.65 6.79
N ASP A 216 8.43 1.43 7.70
CA ASP A 216 7.38 2.40 7.99
C ASP A 216 7.87 3.40 9.05
N ILE A 217 8.04 4.65 8.61
CA ILE A 217 8.56 5.74 9.46
C ILE A 217 7.65 6.00 10.65
N TYR A 218 6.32 5.91 10.47
CA TYR A 218 5.36 6.09 11.54
C TYR A 218 5.51 5.01 12.61
N HIS A 219 5.55 3.74 12.19
CA HIS A 219 5.68 2.64 13.13
C HIS A 219 7.03 2.68 13.87
N GLN A 220 8.13 2.90 13.16
CA GLN A 220 9.45 2.89 13.78
C GLN A 220 9.68 4.13 14.66
N GLN A 221 9.06 5.27 14.35
CA GLN A 221 9.12 6.43 15.24
C GLN A 221 8.48 6.15 16.61
N ILE A 222 7.37 5.41 16.65
CA ILE A 222 6.67 5.05 17.89
C ILE A 222 7.42 3.93 18.64
N GLN A 223 7.93 2.94 17.90
CA GLN A 223 8.52 1.72 18.47
C GLN A 223 9.91 1.94 19.04
N GLU A 224 10.80 2.57 18.28
CA GLU A 224 12.22 2.64 18.61
C GLU A 224 12.84 4.04 18.45
N GLY A 225 12.23 4.92 17.68
CA GLY A 225 12.84 6.22 17.36
C GLY A 225 14.15 6.06 16.61
N ASN A 226 15.09 7.01 16.79
CA ASN A 226 16.45 6.94 16.20
C ASN A 226 16.45 6.59 14.69
N LEU A 227 15.49 7.14 13.94
CA LEU A 227 15.16 6.73 12.57
C LEU A 227 16.36 6.74 11.61
N ILE A 228 17.12 7.85 11.58
CA ILE A 228 18.21 8.00 10.59
C ILE A 228 19.31 6.94 10.78
N PRO A 229 19.86 6.72 12.00
CA PRO A 229 20.83 5.66 12.21
C PRO A 229 20.28 4.25 11.94
N ASN A 230 19.00 4.01 12.24
CA ASN A 230 18.37 2.71 11.94
C ASN A 230 18.22 2.49 10.44
N ILE A 231 17.81 3.50 9.68
CA ILE A 231 17.75 3.45 8.21
C ILE A 231 19.15 3.21 7.62
N GLU A 232 20.16 3.96 8.07
CA GLU A 232 21.53 3.80 7.58
C GLU A 232 22.08 2.39 7.83
N THR A 233 21.82 1.83 9.02
CA THR A 233 22.28 0.49 9.40
C THR A 233 21.58 -0.63 8.62
N THR A 234 20.31 -0.45 8.31
CA THR A 234 19.48 -1.48 7.66
C THR A 234 19.32 -1.26 6.14
N TRP A 235 20.00 -0.26 5.58
CA TRP A 235 19.81 0.22 4.21
C TRP A 235 19.81 -0.88 3.14
N ASP A 236 20.77 -1.81 3.22
CA ASP A 236 20.94 -2.88 2.24
C ASP A 236 19.76 -3.89 2.22
N GLU A 237 18.97 -3.91 3.29
CA GLU A 237 17.80 -4.77 3.40
C GLU A 237 16.47 -4.02 3.23
N ILE A 238 16.47 -2.68 3.13
CA ILE A 238 15.24 -1.93 2.88
C ILE A 238 14.89 -1.95 1.39
N ALA A 239 13.66 -2.31 1.05
CA ALA A 239 13.15 -2.27 -0.32
C ALA A 239 11.93 -1.36 -0.50
N TYR A 240 11.31 -0.93 0.59
CA TYR A 240 10.13 -0.07 0.55
C TYR A 240 10.05 0.82 1.79
N PHE A 241 9.54 2.04 1.63
CA PHE A 241 9.26 2.98 2.72
C PHE A 241 7.77 3.33 2.78
N GLN A 242 7.26 3.47 3.98
CA GLN A 242 5.96 4.07 4.31
C GLN A 242 6.10 5.16 5.36
#